data_dab21fd49d680ad897fc5d726add21f1
#
_entry.id   dab21fd49d680ad897fc5d726add21f1
#
_cell.length_a   1.000
_cell.length_b   1.000
_cell.length_c   1.000
_cell.angle_alpha   90.00
_cell.angle_beta   90.00
_cell.angle_gamma   90.00
#
_symmetry.space_group_name_H-M   'P 1'
#
loop_
_entity.id
_entity.type
_entity.pdbx_description
1 polymer ?
#
loop_
_entity_poly.entity_id
_entity_poly.type
_entity_poly.pdbx_seq_one_letter_code
_entity_poly.pdbx_strand_id
1 'polypeptide(L)'
;MKRGTYMNIEVIKNPWDVYNWIDKNIQYGWIDINGQIHSIKEMKGFRKLYRTMSIDEILKYKIGTCIEQAALIHYLLDLIKIENKMFCCRIFEPDDYGNLEEEEHMHCFVLFNYDGKTYQLEHANFEKKGIFEYPFEEAAIKNIVQYYIELRGGKQSPTTQFYEVPSGLSFKEFNAFINHQ
;
A
#
# COMPACT_ATOMS: atom_id res chain seq x y z
N MET A 1 5.95 -6.96 29.69
CA MET A 1 5.57 -7.08 28.25
C MET A 1 5.17 -8.52 27.99
N LYS A 2 3.87 -8.79 27.79
CA LYS A 2 3.40 -10.13 27.40
C LYS A 2 3.76 -10.33 25.93
N ARG A 3 4.61 -11.30 25.62
CA ARG A 3 4.83 -11.79 24.25
C ARG A 3 3.50 -12.36 23.75
N GLY A 4 2.75 -11.53 23.02
CA GLY A 4 1.61 -12.01 22.25
C GLY A 4 2.09 -13.04 21.24
N THR A 5 1.22 -13.95 20.86
CA THR A 5 1.46 -15.05 19.91
C THR A 5 1.87 -14.46 18.55
N TYR A 6 3.16 -14.05 18.45
CA TYR A 6 3.69 -13.53 17.19
C TYR A 6 3.84 -14.71 16.24
N MET A 7 3.12 -14.58 15.15
CA MET A 7 3.22 -15.43 13.99
C MET A 7 4.67 -15.73 13.63
N ASN A 8 4.90 -16.88 13.04
CA ASN A 8 6.20 -17.41 12.64
C ASN A 8 6.82 -16.51 11.53
N ILE A 9 7.19 -15.28 11.89
CA ILE A 9 7.96 -14.34 11.04
C ILE A 9 9.39 -14.87 10.83
N GLU A 10 9.86 -15.79 11.68
CA GLU A 10 11.17 -16.44 11.59
C GLU A 10 11.43 -17.16 10.26
N VAL A 11 10.38 -17.36 9.45
CA VAL A 11 10.48 -17.99 8.12
C VAL A 11 10.87 -16.99 7.02
N ILE A 12 10.69 -15.68 7.25
CA ILE A 12 10.93 -14.63 6.24
C ILE A 12 12.43 -14.31 6.20
N LYS A 13 13.09 -14.59 5.08
CA LYS A 13 14.53 -14.40 4.86
C LYS A 13 14.86 -13.51 3.66
N ASN A 14 13.93 -13.34 2.75
CA ASN A 14 14.10 -12.59 1.51
C ASN A 14 12.76 -11.94 1.08
N PRO A 15 12.76 -11.03 0.09
CA PRO A 15 11.54 -10.34 -0.33
C PRO A 15 10.43 -11.26 -0.88
N TRP A 16 10.79 -12.38 -1.50
CA TRP A 16 9.80 -13.35 -2.01
C TRP A 16 9.08 -14.08 -0.87
N ASP A 17 9.78 -14.32 0.25
CA ASP A 17 9.15 -14.85 1.46
C ASP A 17 8.16 -13.85 2.04
N VAL A 18 8.44 -12.52 1.98
CA VAL A 18 7.50 -11.46 2.38
C VAL A 18 6.22 -11.54 1.55
N TYR A 19 6.35 -11.60 0.21
CA TYR A 19 5.20 -11.71 -0.67
C TYR A 19 4.37 -12.95 -0.37
N ASN A 20 5.00 -14.11 -0.32
CA ASN A 20 4.32 -15.38 -0.04
C ASN A 20 3.64 -15.39 1.32
N TRP A 21 4.26 -14.78 2.31
CA TRP A 21 3.69 -14.69 3.65
C TRP A 21 2.45 -13.81 3.66
N ILE A 22 2.49 -12.63 3.01
CA ILE A 22 1.35 -11.73 2.91
C ILE A 22 0.22 -12.37 2.12
N ASP A 23 0.51 -12.96 0.97
CA ASP A 23 -0.50 -13.62 0.12
C ASP A 23 -1.25 -14.74 0.87
N LYS A 24 -0.54 -15.47 1.74
CA LYS A 24 -1.13 -16.52 2.57
C LYS A 24 -1.94 -16.00 3.76
N ASN A 25 -1.56 -14.86 4.34
CA ASN A 25 -2.02 -14.45 5.67
C ASN A 25 -2.89 -13.20 5.69
N ILE A 26 -2.83 -12.35 4.67
CA ILE A 26 -3.50 -11.05 4.64
C ILE A 26 -4.53 -11.02 3.52
N GLN A 27 -5.76 -10.68 3.85
CA GLN A 27 -6.83 -10.47 2.89
C GLN A 27 -7.08 -8.98 2.67
N TYR A 28 -7.63 -8.62 1.52
CA TYR A 28 -8.09 -7.25 1.31
C TYR A 28 -9.36 -7.00 2.11
N GLY A 29 -9.32 -5.98 2.96
CA GLY A 29 -10.42 -5.59 3.81
C GLY A 29 -10.06 -4.33 4.60
N TRP A 30 -11.02 -3.78 5.32
CA TRP A 30 -10.84 -2.56 6.08
C TRP A 30 -11.60 -2.59 7.40
N ILE A 31 -11.25 -1.68 8.30
CA ILE A 31 -11.93 -1.51 9.58
C ILE A 31 -12.51 -0.11 9.65
N ASP A 32 -13.70 0.01 10.20
CA ASP A 32 -14.34 1.30 10.38
C ASP A 32 -14.00 1.97 11.74
N ILE A 33 -14.41 3.22 11.88
CA ILE A 33 -14.22 4.00 13.11
C ILE A 33 -14.88 3.37 14.34
N ASN A 34 -15.84 2.46 14.16
CA ASN A 34 -16.52 1.72 15.23
C ASN A 34 -15.84 0.39 15.54
N GLY A 35 -14.79 0.02 14.78
CA GLY A 35 -14.05 -1.23 14.92
C GLY A 35 -14.68 -2.43 14.21
N GLN A 36 -15.66 -2.20 13.32
CA GLN A 36 -16.24 -3.26 12.50
C GLN A 36 -15.35 -3.57 11.31
N ILE A 37 -15.17 -4.86 11.04
CA ILE A 37 -14.38 -5.38 9.91
C ILE A 37 -15.27 -5.52 8.69
N HIS A 38 -14.78 -5.05 7.56
CA HIS A 38 -15.44 -5.10 6.26
C HIS A 38 -14.55 -5.77 5.21
N SER A 39 -15.17 -6.57 4.36
CA SER A 39 -14.49 -7.17 3.19
C SER A 39 -14.45 -6.17 2.02
N ILE A 40 -13.68 -6.49 0.97
CA ILE A 40 -13.65 -5.71 -0.28
C ILE A 40 -15.04 -5.57 -0.94
N LYS A 41 -15.97 -6.50 -0.68
CA LYS A 41 -17.32 -6.43 -1.22
C LYS A 41 -18.20 -5.39 -0.52
N GLU A 42 -17.76 -4.89 0.63
CA GLU A 42 -18.50 -3.99 1.50
C GLU A 42 -17.89 -2.58 1.51
N MET A 43 -17.74 -1.98 0.32
CA MET A 43 -17.11 -0.65 0.17
C MET A 43 -18.08 0.52 0.43
N LYS A 44 -19.37 0.23 0.70
CA LYS A 44 -20.33 1.29 1.00
C LYS A 44 -19.94 2.03 2.30
N GLY A 45 -19.73 3.33 2.18
CA GLY A 45 -19.33 4.17 3.33
C GLY A 45 -17.83 4.14 3.63
N PHE A 46 -17.02 3.40 2.88
CA PHE A 46 -15.57 3.31 3.08
C PHE A 46 -14.92 4.67 3.32
N ARG A 47 -15.09 5.63 2.41
CA ARG A 47 -14.46 6.96 2.50
C ARG A 47 -14.79 7.73 3.78
N LYS A 48 -15.97 7.49 4.39
CA LYS A 48 -16.44 8.20 5.59
C LYS A 48 -16.08 7.49 6.87
N LEU A 49 -15.99 6.18 6.84
CA LEU A 49 -15.91 5.34 8.04
C LEU A 49 -14.55 4.67 8.19
N TYR A 50 -13.75 4.58 7.13
CA TYR A 50 -12.44 3.95 7.17
C TYR A 50 -11.52 4.60 8.20
N ARG A 51 -10.84 3.76 8.95
CA ARG A 51 -9.66 4.15 9.73
C ARG A 51 -8.49 3.22 9.43
N THR A 52 -7.31 3.77 9.41
CA THR A 52 -6.10 2.99 9.23
C THR A 52 -5.80 2.12 10.45
N MET A 53 -5.14 0.99 10.23
CA MET A 53 -4.73 0.05 11.26
C MET A 53 -3.23 0.14 11.54
N SER A 54 -2.85 -0.07 12.80
CA SER A 54 -1.46 -0.33 13.16
C SER A 54 -0.98 -1.69 12.66
N ILE A 55 0.33 -1.91 12.61
CA ILE A 55 0.91 -3.22 12.24
C ILE A 55 0.34 -4.34 13.14
N ASP A 56 0.22 -4.10 14.45
CA ASP A 56 -0.34 -5.08 15.38
C ASP A 56 -1.81 -5.42 15.07
N GLU A 57 -2.61 -4.44 14.64
CA GLU A 57 -4.00 -4.65 14.23
C GLU A 57 -4.08 -5.42 12.90
N ILE A 58 -3.24 -5.08 11.91
CA ILE A 58 -3.17 -5.81 10.64
C ILE A 58 -2.85 -7.29 10.89
N LEU A 59 -1.84 -7.54 11.71
CA LEU A 59 -1.42 -8.89 12.10
C LEU A 59 -2.50 -9.64 12.88
N LYS A 60 -3.27 -8.94 13.71
CA LYS A 60 -4.37 -9.52 14.50
C LYS A 60 -5.58 -9.86 13.64
N TYR A 61 -6.02 -8.92 12.81
CA TYR A 61 -7.24 -9.07 12.01
C TYR A 61 -7.00 -9.75 10.66
N LYS A 62 -5.74 -9.80 10.20
CA LYS A 62 -5.31 -10.40 8.93
C LYS A 62 -5.98 -9.78 7.70
N ILE A 63 -6.26 -8.50 7.78
CA ILE A 63 -6.82 -7.71 6.70
C ILE A 63 -6.03 -6.42 6.52
N GLY A 64 -6.16 -5.81 5.34
CA GLY A 64 -5.64 -4.48 5.04
C GLY A 64 -6.03 -4.01 3.66
N THR A 65 -6.19 -2.71 3.50
CA THR A 65 -6.27 -2.05 2.19
C THR A 65 -4.87 -1.94 1.58
N CYS A 66 -4.73 -1.24 0.46
CA CYS A 66 -3.41 -1.01 -0.14
C CYS A 66 -2.45 -0.30 0.84
N ILE A 67 -2.97 0.60 1.67
CA ILE A 67 -2.17 1.35 2.65
C ILE A 67 -1.59 0.41 3.71
N GLU A 68 -2.43 -0.38 4.36
CA GLU A 68 -2.00 -1.31 5.40
C GLU A 68 -1.10 -2.39 4.86
N GLN A 69 -1.41 -2.91 3.67
CA GLN A 69 -0.58 -3.94 3.05
C GLN A 69 0.80 -3.40 2.68
N ALA A 70 0.88 -2.19 2.10
CA ALA A 70 2.17 -1.54 1.83
C ALA A 70 2.95 -1.25 3.12
N ALA A 71 2.30 -0.77 4.17
CA ALA A 71 2.94 -0.53 5.47
C ALA A 71 3.47 -1.83 6.10
N LEU A 72 2.73 -2.92 5.98
CA LEU A 72 3.18 -4.24 6.47
C LEU A 72 4.34 -4.79 5.65
N ILE A 73 4.30 -4.65 4.32
CA ILE A 73 5.41 -5.02 3.43
C ILE A 73 6.67 -4.26 3.81
N HIS A 74 6.56 -2.93 3.93
CA HIS A 74 7.67 -2.06 4.35
C HIS A 74 8.26 -2.55 5.69
N TYR A 75 7.42 -2.76 6.70
CA TYR A 75 7.84 -3.26 8.01
C TYR A 75 8.55 -4.63 7.93
N LEU A 76 8.04 -5.58 7.15
CA LEU A 76 8.64 -6.90 7.01
C LEU A 76 9.97 -6.88 6.25
N LEU A 77 10.11 -6.02 5.24
CA LEU A 77 11.37 -5.81 4.52
C LEU A 77 12.43 -5.18 5.44
N ASP A 78 12.04 -4.20 6.28
CA ASP A 78 12.92 -3.61 7.28
C ASP A 78 13.44 -4.63 8.29
N LEU A 79 12.58 -5.54 8.75
CA LEU A 79 12.99 -6.62 9.68
C LEU A 79 14.09 -7.50 9.10
N ILE A 80 14.08 -7.76 7.81
CA ILE A 80 15.12 -8.55 7.11
C ILE A 80 16.22 -7.67 6.50
N LYS A 81 16.23 -6.35 6.82
CA LYS A 81 17.25 -5.37 6.42
C LYS A 81 17.36 -5.20 4.90
N ILE A 82 16.27 -5.26 4.20
CA ILE A 82 16.18 -4.91 2.77
C ILE A 82 15.83 -3.45 2.65
N GLU A 83 16.68 -2.69 1.93
CA GLU A 83 16.41 -1.28 1.60
C GLU A 83 15.13 -1.17 0.78
N ASN A 84 14.19 -0.40 1.28
CA ASN A 84 12.89 -0.26 0.64
C ASN A 84 12.25 1.09 0.97
N LYS A 85 11.29 1.47 0.14
CA LYS A 85 10.51 2.71 0.27
C LYS A 85 9.05 2.44 -0.03
N MET A 86 8.17 3.06 0.74
CA MET A 86 6.74 3.05 0.50
C MET A 86 6.35 4.30 -0.29
N PHE A 87 5.49 4.12 -1.29
CA PHE A 87 4.98 5.20 -2.13
C PHE A 87 3.46 5.23 -2.11
N CYS A 88 2.92 6.44 -2.27
CA CYS A 88 1.51 6.66 -2.56
C CYS A 88 1.33 7.37 -3.89
N CYS A 89 0.38 6.91 -4.67
CA CYS A 89 -0.11 7.54 -5.88
C CYS A 89 -1.57 7.97 -5.63
N ARG A 90 -1.86 9.27 -5.79
CA ARG A 90 -3.22 9.81 -5.73
C ARG A 90 -3.61 10.29 -7.11
N ILE A 91 -4.77 9.89 -7.57
CA ILE A 91 -5.30 10.25 -8.88
C ILE A 91 -6.59 11.02 -8.67
N PHE A 92 -6.65 12.22 -9.23
CA PHE A 92 -7.82 13.08 -9.22
C PHE A 92 -8.39 13.15 -10.63
N GLU A 93 -9.71 13.02 -10.77
CA GLU A 93 -10.38 13.29 -12.02
C GLU A 93 -10.91 14.73 -12.04
N PRO A 94 -10.73 15.46 -13.15
CA PRO A 94 -11.38 16.74 -13.32
C PRO A 94 -12.88 16.54 -13.54
N ASP A 95 -13.70 17.43 -12.97
CA ASP A 95 -15.12 17.53 -13.29
C ASP A 95 -15.33 17.97 -14.77
N ASP A 96 -16.58 18.01 -15.21
CA ASP A 96 -16.92 18.43 -16.57
C ASP A 96 -16.49 19.89 -16.89
N TYR A 97 -16.16 20.68 -15.88
CA TYR A 97 -15.69 22.08 -15.98
C TYR A 97 -14.17 22.21 -15.82
N GLY A 98 -13.46 21.10 -15.61
CA GLY A 98 -12.00 21.10 -15.44
C GLY A 98 -11.51 21.44 -14.03
N ASN A 99 -12.42 21.56 -13.04
CA ASN A 99 -12.02 21.69 -11.65
C ASN A 99 -11.60 20.32 -11.10
N LEU A 100 -10.65 20.34 -10.15
CA LEU A 100 -10.24 19.12 -9.47
C LEU A 100 -11.36 18.68 -8.53
N GLU A 101 -11.97 17.56 -8.84
CA GLU A 101 -12.90 16.90 -7.96
C GLU A 101 -12.18 16.12 -6.86
N GLU A 102 -12.96 15.52 -5.95
CA GLU A 102 -12.47 14.68 -4.88
C GLU A 102 -11.53 13.59 -5.44
N GLU A 103 -10.53 13.25 -4.66
CA GLU A 103 -9.62 12.13 -4.93
C GLU A 103 -10.42 10.87 -5.26
N GLU A 104 -10.30 10.42 -6.50
CA GLU A 104 -11.05 9.26 -6.94
C GLU A 104 -10.38 7.97 -6.48
N HIS A 105 -9.06 7.97 -6.45
CA HIS A 105 -8.31 6.80 -6.04
C HIS A 105 -6.96 7.14 -5.40
N MET A 106 -6.63 6.36 -4.38
CA MET A 106 -5.29 6.29 -3.81
C MET A 106 -4.79 4.86 -3.89
N HIS A 107 -3.54 4.69 -4.25
CA HIS A 107 -2.87 3.41 -4.17
C HIS A 107 -1.50 3.55 -3.51
N CYS A 108 -1.19 2.64 -2.60
CA CYS A 108 0.11 2.55 -1.94
C CYS A 108 0.79 1.24 -2.34
N PHE A 109 2.11 1.32 -2.57
CA PHE A 109 2.95 0.19 -2.94
C PHE A 109 4.37 0.36 -2.38
N VAL A 110 5.17 -0.69 -2.47
CA VAL A 110 6.55 -0.67 -1.97
C VAL A 110 7.52 -0.97 -3.10
N LEU A 111 8.55 -0.16 -3.21
CA LEU A 111 9.75 -0.46 -4.00
C LEU A 111 10.87 -0.90 -3.08
N PHE A 112 11.67 -1.86 -3.50
CA PHE A 112 12.85 -2.29 -2.77
C PHE A 112 14.03 -2.56 -3.71
N ASN A 113 15.24 -2.38 -3.19
CA ASN A 113 16.47 -2.69 -3.89
C ASN A 113 16.98 -4.07 -3.46
N TYR A 114 17.26 -4.92 -4.43
CA TYR A 114 17.81 -6.23 -4.19
C TYR A 114 18.71 -6.63 -5.34
N ASP A 115 19.93 -7.07 -5.02
CA ASP A 115 20.91 -7.55 -6.00
C ASP A 115 21.19 -6.56 -7.16
N GLY A 116 21.23 -5.26 -6.82
CA GLY A 116 21.50 -4.16 -7.77
C GLY A 116 20.35 -3.77 -8.69
N LYS A 117 19.15 -4.24 -8.43
CA LYS A 117 17.94 -3.93 -9.19
C LYS A 117 16.85 -3.38 -8.28
N THR A 118 15.90 -2.69 -8.88
CA THR A 118 14.69 -2.20 -8.19
C THR A 118 13.52 -3.14 -8.46
N TYR A 119 12.76 -3.42 -7.44
CA TYR A 119 11.57 -4.27 -7.51
C TYR A 119 10.36 -3.57 -6.89
N GLN A 120 9.19 -3.78 -7.49
CA GLN A 120 7.90 -3.48 -6.87
C GLN A 120 7.35 -4.74 -6.22
N LEU A 121 6.98 -4.67 -4.95
CA LEU A 121 6.15 -5.69 -4.33
C LEU A 121 4.71 -5.18 -4.29
N GLU A 122 3.83 -5.85 -5.04
CA GLU A 122 2.42 -5.50 -5.18
C GLU A 122 1.54 -6.66 -4.73
N HIS A 123 0.69 -6.42 -3.75
CA HIS A 123 -0.24 -7.44 -3.26
C HIS A 123 -1.70 -6.96 -3.24
N ALA A 124 -1.93 -5.67 -3.07
CA ALA A 124 -3.27 -5.10 -2.93
C ALA A 124 -4.03 -4.93 -4.25
N ASN A 125 -3.33 -4.97 -5.38
CA ASN A 125 -3.95 -4.90 -6.70
C ASN A 125 -4.29 -6.31 -7.21
N PHE A 126 -5.57 -6.63 -7.27
CA PHE A 126 -6.04 -7.97 -7.65
C PHE A 126 -5.70 -8.37 -9.08
N GLU A 127 -5.57 -7.41 -9.99
CA GLU A 127 -5.27 -7.66 -11.40
C GLU A 127 -3.78 -7.79 -11.67
N LYS A 128 -2.94 -7.26 -10.76
CA LYS A 128 -1.49 -7.23 -10.94
C LYS A 128 -0.77 -7.49 -9.61
N LYS A 129 -0.91 -8.70 -9.08
CA LYS A 129 -0.16 -9.14 -7.90
C LYS A 129 1.18 -9.75 -8.28
N GLY A 130 2.23 -9.48 -7.50
CA GLY A 130 3.53 -10.11 -7.68
C GLY A 130 4.70 -9.25 -7.26
N ILE A 131 5.89 -9.70 -7.64
CA ILE A 131 7.13 -8.95 -7.56
C ILE A 131 7.59 -8.67 -8.98
N PHE A 132 7.73 -7.38 -9.31
CA PHE A 132 8.05 -6.90 -10.66
C PHE A 132 9.41 -6.23 -10.65
N GLU A 133 10.30 -6.62 -11.58
CA GLU A 133 11.64 -6.11 -11.72
C GLU A 133 11.69 -4.89 -12.63
N TYR A 134 12.49 -3.88 -12.25
CA TYR A 134 12.75 -2.68 -13.00
C TYR A 134 14.25 -2.36 -13.00
N PRO A 135 14.77 -1.68 -14.04
CA PRO A 135 16.18 -1.33 -14.10
C PRO A 135 16.60 -0.32 -13.00
N PHE A 136 15.69 0.56 -12.59
CA PHE A 136 15.91 1.59 -11.56
C PHE A 136 14.56 2.15 -11.06
N GLU A 137 14.58 2.90 -9.95
CA GLU A 137 13.39 3.40 -9.25
C GLU A 137 12.49 4.27 -10.13
N GLU A 138 13.04 5.21 -10.88
CA GLU A 138 12.25 6.11 -11.73
C GLU A 138 11.51 5.36 -12.84
N ALA A 139 12.11 4.28 -13.38
CA ALA A 139 11.44 3.42 -14.35
C ALA A 139 10.27 2.65 -13.72
N ALA A 140 10.43 2.18 -12.48
CA ALA A 140 9.35 1.55 -11.72
C ALA A 140 8.19 2.52 -11.50
N ILE A 141 8.47 3.70 -10.96
CA ILE A 141 7.50 4.77 -10.69
C ILE A 141 6.72 5.12 -11.94
N LYS A 142 7.42 5.40 -13.04
CA LYS A 142 6.79 5.75 -14.32
C LYS A 142 5.86 4.65 -14.83
N ASN A 143 6.29 3.39 -14.73
CA ASN A 143 5.49 2.26 -15.19
C ASN A 143 4.24 2.06 -14.31
N ILE A 144 4.37 2.19 -13.00
CA ILE A 144 3.27 2.01 -12.05
C ILE A 144 2.23 3.11 -12.23
N VAL A 145 2.66 4.37 -12.30
CA VAL A 145 1.77 5.51 -12.52
C VAL A 145 1.04 5.37 -13.85
N GLN A 146 1.75 5.02 -14.92
CA GLN A 146 1.16 4.81 -16.23
C GLN A 146 0.12 3.68 -16.22
N TYR A 147 0.41 2.58 -15.55
CA TYR A 147 -0.53 1.46 -15.38
C TYR A 147 -1.84 1.91 -14.71
N TYR A 148 -1.76 2.71 -13.63
CA TYR A 148 -2.96 3.21 -12.97
C TYR A 148 -3.74 4.23 -13.79
N ILE A 149 -3.06 5.04 -14.61
CA ILE A 149 -3.71 5.94 -15.57
C ILE A 149 -4.47 5.13 -16.62
N GLU A 150 -3.85 4.11 -17.19
CA GLU A 150 -4.47 3.25 -18.22
C GLU A 150 -5.66 2.46 -17.69
N LEU A 151 -5.57 1.94 -16.47
CA LEU A 151 -6.67 1.23 -15.79
C LEU A 151 -7.95 2.08 -15.69
N ARG A 152 -7.82 3.41 -15.81
CA ARG A 152 -8.90 4.40 -15.71
C ARG A 152 -9.26 5.05 -17.02
N GLY A 153 -8.98 4.39 -18.14
CA GLY A 153 -9.39 4.83 -19.46
C GLY A 153 -8.40 5.78 -20.13
N GLY A 154 -7.15 5.84 -19.69
CA GLY A 154 -6.05 6.50 -20.39
C GLY A 154 -6.07 8.03 -20.34
N LYS A 155 -6.93 8.64 -19.54
CA LYS A 155 -6.92 10.07 -19.31
C LYS A 155 -5.86 10.37 -18.25
N GLN A 156 -4.72 10.88 -18.68
CA GLN A 156 -3.75 11.43 -17.75
C GLN A 156 -4.38 12.64 -17.08
N SER A 157 -4.78 12.47 -15.81
CA SER A 157 -5.12 13.62 -14.98
C SER A 157 -3.85 14.45 -14.80
N PRO A 158 -3.85 15.76 -15.13
CA PRO A 158 -2.71 16.64 -14.88
C PRO A 158 -2.39 16.75 -13.39
N THR A 159 -3.18 16.14 -12.54
CA THR A 159 -3.16 16.23 -11.08
C THR A 159 -2.86 14.90 -10.39
N THR A 160 -2.32 13.92 -11.10
CA THR A 160 -1.76 12.74 -10.46
C THR A 160 -0.63 13.17 -9.54
N GLN A 161 -0.86 13.04 -8.24
CA GLN A 161 0.15 13.28 -7.22
C GLN A 161 0.86 11.97 -6.91
N PHE A 162 2.17 12.06 -6.83
CA PHE A 162 3.02 10.94 -6.48
C PHE A 162 4.02 11.38 -5.42
N TYR A 163 4.14 10.65 -4.34
CA TYR A 163 5.08 10.97 -3.27
C TYR A 163 5.57 9.73 -2.52
N GLU A 164 6.80 9.80 -2.07
CA GLU A 164 7.38 8.84 -1.15
C GLU A 164 6.81 9.07 0.26
N VAL A 165 6.38 8.00 0.91
CA VAL A 165 5.99 8.06 2.31
C VAL A 165 7.24 8.03 3.16
N PRO A 166 7.50 9.03 4.02
CA PRO A 166 8.69 9.05 4.84
C PRO A 166 8.81 7.79 5.70
N SER A 167 10.00 7.21 5.74
CA SER A 167 10.30 6.05 6.59
C SER A 167 10.29 6.43 8.07
N GLY A 168 10.00 5.47 8.94
CA GLY A 168 10.07 5.64 10.39
C GLY A 168 8.91 6.42 11.01
N LEU A 169 7.86 6.73 10.23
CA LEU A 169 6.66 7.35 10.78
C LEU A 169 5.97 6.40 11.76
N SER A 170 5.59 6.92 12.92
CA SER A 170 4.60 6.25 13.76
C SER A 170 3.27 6.16 13.02
N PHE A 171 2.42 5.24 13.42
CA PHE A 171 1.08 5.10 12.87
C PHE A 171 0.28 6.42 12.85
N LYS A 172 0.37 7.21 13.92
CA LYS A 172 -0.28 8.52 14.01
C LYS A 172 0.29 9.53 12.99
N GLU A 173 1.61 9.56 12.84
CA GLU A 173 2.30 10.42 11.88
C GLU A 173 1.99 10.00 10.45
N PHE A 174 1.97 8.70 10.16
CA PHE A 174 1.57 8.16 8.88
C PHE A 174 0.14 8.58 8.50
N ASN A 175 -0.81 8.43 9.44
CA ASN A 175 -2.18 8.90 9.23
C ASN A 175 -2.25 10.41 8.99
N ALA A 176 -1.53 11.20 9.77
CA ALA A 176 -1.48 12.65 9.57
C ALA A 176 -0.88 12.98 8.19
N PHE A 177 0.19 12.30 7.80
CA PHE A 177 0.84 12.50 6.49
C PHE A 177 -0.13 12.23 5.35
N ILE A 178 -0.82 11.08 5.35
CA ILE A 178 -1.77 10.71 4.29
C ILE A 178 -2.97 11.66 4.22
N ASN A 179 -3.45 12.17 5.36
CA ASN A 179 -4.62 13.04 5.41
C ASN A 179 -4.31 14.52 5.13
N HIS A 180 -3.03 14.92 5.08
CA HIS A 180 -2.61 16.30 4.86
C HIS A 180 -1.90 16.52 3.51
N GLN A 181 -1.81 15.51 2.65
CA GLN A 181 -1.35 15.61 1.27
C GLN A 181 -2.55 15.90 0.37
#